data_f213ceeea0aeaeb0f4b3617f417560e1
#
_entry.id   f213ceeea0aeaeb0f4b3617f417560e1
#
_cell.length_a   1.000
_cell.length_b   1.000
_cell.length_c   1.000
_cell.angle_alpha   90.00
_cell.angle_beta   90.00
_cell.angle_gamma   90.00
#
_symmetry.space_group_name_H-M   'P 1'
#
loop_
_entity.id
_entity.type
_entity.pdbx_description
1 polymer ?
#
loop_
_entity_poly.entity_id
_entity_poly.type
_entity_poly.pdbx_seq_one_letter_code
_entity_poly.pdbx_strand_id
1 'polypeptide(L)'
;FGCGAGGNVITFVMEYENYTFVEAVKMLADRAGIALPEVEYSKEARAQADLKNTLLEINRLAANFFYYQLKQPSGKVGYDYFKEKRRLTDDTIRHFGLGYSSKVPDDLYRYMRSKGYNDDILKETGLFFIDERGARDKFWNRVMFPILDVNNRVIGFGGRVMGDGEPKYLNSPETKIFDKSRNLYGLNFARTSRAKYMLICEGYVDVIXXXXXXDLRTLWHLWGPRLRPSTRCF
;
A
#
# COMPACT_ATOMS: atom_id res chain seq x y z
N PHE A 1 -3.24 -26.14 16.06
CA PHE A 1 -2.10 -26.09 15.17
C PHE A 1 -1.17 -24.92 15.59
N GLY A 2 0.09 -24.95 15.14
CA GLY A 2 1.16 -24.11 15.71
C GLY A 2 1.02 -22.60 15.59
N CYS A 3 0.19 -22.11 14.67
CA CYS A 3 -0.02 -20.65 14.49
C CYS A 3 -1.25 -20.11 15.25
N GLY A 4 -2.05 -20.99 15.87
CA GLY A 4 -3.29 -20.59 16.54
C GLY A 4 -4.44 -20.21 15.60
N ALA A 5 -4.22 -20.22 14.28
CA ALA A 5 -5.26 -19.89 13.33
C ALA A 5 -6.25 -21.06 13.21
N GLY A 6 -7.55 -20.73 13.24
CA GLY A 6 -8.61 -21.70 13.10
C GLY A 6 -9.94 -21.00 12.81
N GLY A 7 -10.87 -21.73 12.23
CA GLY A 7 -12.18 -21.16 11.92
C GLY A 7 -12.86 -21.91 10.79
N ASN A 8 -13.89 -21.29 10.26
CA ASN A 8 -14.68 -21.82 9.14
C ASN A 8 -14.15 -21.25 7.79
N VAL A 9 -14.85 -21.60 6.70
CA VAL A 9 -14.46 -21.16 5.35
C VAL A 9 -14.45 -19.63 5.22
N ILE A 10 -15.38 -18.95 5.89
CA ILE A 10 -15.45 -17.48 5.86
C ILE A 10 -14.22 -16.92 6.59
N THR A 11 -13.90 -17.45 7.78
CA THR A 11 -12.70 -17.05 8.53
C THR A 11 -11.44 -17.25 7.68
N PHE A 12 -11.33 -18.38 6.98
CA PHE A 12 -10.22 -18.65 6.10
C PHE A 12 -10.09 -17.57 5.01
N VAL A 13 -11.20 -17.24 4.34
CA VAL A 13 -11.20 -16.22 3.28
C VAL A 13 -10.84 -14.84 3.85
N MET A 14 -11.39 -14.49 5.02
CA MET A 14 -11.07 -13.23 5.69
C MET A 14 -9.56 -13.09 5.96
N GLU A 15 -8.96 -14.16 6.48
CA GLU A 15 -7.53 -14.14 6.83
C GLU A 15 -6.65 -14.21 5.58
N TYR A 16 -6.99 -15.07 4.63
CA TYR A 16 -6.18 -15.33 3.44
C TYR A 16 -6.20 -14.15 2.46
N GLU A 17 -7.39 -13.56 2.22
CA GLU A 17 -7.57 -12.44 1.28
C GLU A 17 -7.49 -11.07 1.96
N ASN A 18 -7.34 -11.07 3.28
CA ASN A 18 -7.41 -9.84 4.09
C ASN A 18 -8.74 -9.09 3.88
N TYR A 19 -9.82 -9.86 3.85
CA TYR A 19 -11.18 -9.34 3.64
C TYR A 19 -11.88 -9.09 4.98
N THR A 20 -12.81 -8.14 4.99
CA THR A 20 -13.81 -8.07 6.04
C THR A 20 -14.78 -9.25 5.90
N PHE A 21 -15.54 -9.53 6.95
CA PHE A 21 -16.59 -10.57 6.93
C PHE A 21 -17.51 -10.41 5.71
N VAL A 22 -17.95 -9.18 5.46
CA VAL A 22 -18.88 -8.89 4.36
C VAL A 22 -18.23 -9.14 2.99
N GLU A 23 -16.98 -8.70 2.81
CA GLU A 23 -16.24 -8.95 1.55
C GLU A 23 -16.07 -10.46 1.33
N ALA A 24 -15.73 -11.20 2.38
CA ALA A 24 -15.58 -12.66 2.30
C ALA A 24 -16.89 -13.35 1.94
N VAL A 25 -17.99 -12.97 2.59
CA VAL A 25 -19.32 -13.54 2.31
C VAL A 25 -19.74 -13.22 0.87
N LYS A 26 -19.56 -11.98 0.42
CA LYS A 26 -19.88 -11.60 -0.97
C LYS A 26 -19.10 -12.43 -1.98
N MET A 27 -17.79 -12.56 -1.79
CA MET A 27 -16.93 -13.33 -2.70
C MET A 27 -17.36 -14.80 -2.76
N LEU A 28 -17.66 -15.39 -1.59
CA LEU A 28 -18.10 -16.79 -1.53
C LEU A 28 -19.48 -16.96 -2.17
N ALA A 29 -20.40 -16.02 -1.96
CA ALA A 29 -21.73 -16.06 -2.54
C ALA A 29 -21.68 -15.94 -4.07
N ASP A 30 -20.89 -14.98 -4.58
CA ASP A 30 -20.69 -14.82 -6.02
C ASP A 30 -20.13 -16.10 -6.64
N ARG A 31 -19.15 -16.71 -5.98
CA ARG A 31 -18.54 -17.96 -6.44
C ARG A 31 -19.53 -19.15 -6.43
N ALA A 32 -20.45 -19.14 -5.47
CA ALA A 32 -21.46 -20.19 -5.33
C ALA A 32 -22.73 -19.91 -6.14
N GLY A 33 -22.83 -18.75 -6.79
CA GLY A 33 -24.05 -18.35 -7.51
C GLY A 33 -25.22 -18.05 -6.59
N ILE A 34 -24.96 -17.68 -5.34
CA ILE A 34 -26.00 -17.41 -4.33
C ILE A 34 -26.26 -15.90 -4.26
N ALA A 35 -27.49 -15.50 -4.52
CA ALA A 35 -27.90 -14.11 -4.33
C ALA A 35 -28.01 -13.81 -2.83
N LEU A 36 -27.23 -12.87 -2.35
CA LEU A 36 -27.31 -12.45 -0.95
C LEU A 36 -28.50 -11.52 -0.77
N PRO A 37 -29.24 -11.66 0.35
CA PRO A 37 -30.27 -10.69 0.66
C PRO A 37 -29.66 -9.30 0.86
N GLU A 38 -30.41 -8.26 0.54
CA GLU A 38 -29.98 -6.90 0.85
C GLU A 38 -29.91 -6.76 2.38
N VAL A 39 -28.70 -6.78 2.89
CA VAL A 39 -28.50 -6.61 4.33
C VAL A 39 -28.63 -5.12 4.66
N GLU A 40 -29.57 -4.79 5.51
CA GLU A 40 -29.59 -3.46 6.12
C GLU A 40 -28.40 -3.38 7.08
N TYR A 41 -27.31 -2.83 6.58
CA TYR A 41 -26.16 -2.54 7.43
C TYR A 41 -26.54 -1.50 8.48
N SER A 42 -26.07 -1.68 9.68
CA SER A 42 -26.18 -0.62 10.68
C SER A 42 -25.53 0.66 10.14
N LYS A 43 -25.99 1.80 10.60
CA LYS A 43 -25.41 3.09 10.20
C LYS A 43 -23.91 3.11 10.42
N GLU A 44 -23.46 2.50 11.51
CA GLU A 44 -22.04 2.43 11.88
C GLU A 44 -21.26 1.58 10.87
N ALA A 45 -21.79 0.43 10.45
CA ALA A 45 -21.12 -0.44 9.48
C ALA A 45 -21.00 0.25 8.10
N ARG A 46 -22.04 0.99 7.69
CA ARG A 46 -22.02 1.78 6.45
C ARG A 46 -20.94 2.88 6.55
N ALA A 47 -20.93 3.63 7.66
CA ALA A 47 -19.97 4.71 7.87
C ALA A 47 -18.53 4.19 7.85
N GLN A 48 -18.28 3.01 8.45
CA GLN A 48 -16.94 2.39 8.41
C GLN A 48 -16.54 1.98 6.99
N ALA A 49 -17.48 1.40 6.23
CA ALA A 49 -17.22 1.00 4.83
C ALA A 49 -16.94 2.24 3.96
N ASP A 50 -17.75 3.30 4.14
CA ASP A 50 -17.56 4.55 3.40
C ASP A 50 -16.21 5.20 3.74
N LEU A 51 -15.82 5.21 5.01
CA LEU A 51 -14.52 5.72 5.43
C LEU A 51 -13.39 4.91 4.79
N LYS A 52 -13.47 3.57 4.82
CA LYS A 52 -12.46 2.70 4.19
C LYS A 52 -12.34 2.99 2.69
N ASN A 53 -13.46 3.12 1.99
CA ASN A 53 -13.48 3.44 0.56
C ASN A 53 -12.86 4.81 0.28
N THR A 54 -13.18 5.80 1.11
CA THR A 54 -12.60 7.15 0.99
C THR A 54 -11.08 7.13 1.19
N LEU A 55 -10.59 6.39 2.19
CA LEU A 55 -9.15 6.28 2.43
C LEU A 55 -8.43 5.60 1.26
N LEU A 56 -9.03 4.55 0.68
CA LEU A 56 -8.49 3.87 -0.50
C LEU A 56 -8.43 4.82 -1.71
N GLU A 57 -9.48 5.63 -1.90
CA GLU A 57 -9.53 6.61 -2.98
C GLU A 57 -8.44 7.69 -2.79
N ILE A 58 -8.26 8.22 -1.58
CA ILE A 58 -7.21 9.20 -1.28
C ILE A 58 -5.83 8.58 -1.57
N ASN A 59 -5.59 7.34 -1.14
CA ASN A 59 -4.31 6.67 -1.40
C ASN A 59 -4.08 6.47 -2.90
N ARG A 60 -5.13 6.12 -3.66
CA ARG A 60 -5.04 5.99 -5.12
C ARG A 60 -4.67 7.33 -5.76
N LEU A 61 -5.31 8.42 -5.33
CA LEU A 61 -4.99 9.77 -5.81
C LEU A 61 -3.55 10.18 -5.44
N ALA A 62 -3.11 9.84 -4.22
CA ALA A 62 -1.74 10.12 -3.78
C ALA A 62 -0.72 9.35 -4.64
N ALA A 63 -0.99 8.08 -4.94
CA ALA A 63 -0.09 7.28 -5.79
C ALA A 63 0.03 7.91 -7.19
N ASN A 64 -1.10 8.31 -7.77
CA ASN A 64 -1.11 8.98 -9.09
C ASN A 64 -0.34 10.31 -9.02
N PHE A 65 -0.53 11.08 -7.95
CA PHE A 65 0.17 12.34 -7.74
C PHE A 65 1.69 12.12 -7.69
N PHE A 66 2.16 11.18 -6.89
CA PHE A 66 3.59 10.87 -6.78
C PHE A 66 4.18 10.36 -8.11
N TYR A 67 3.42 9.53 -8.83
CA TYR A 67 3.85 9.03 -10.15
C TYR A 67 3.97 10.19 -11.15
N TYR A 68 3.00 11.12 -11.14
CA TYR A 68 3.05 12.33 -11.97
C TYR A 68 4.26 13.20 -11.60
N GLN A 69 4.47 13.42 -10.30
CA GLN A 69 5.60 14.24 -9.82
C GLN A 69 6.96 13.67 -10.25
N LEU A 70 7.08 12.33 -10.30
CA LEU A 70 8.32 11.71 -10.76
C LEU A 70 8.70 12.12 -12.20
N LYS A 71 7.69 12.42 -13.01
CA LYS A 71 7.88 12.79 -14.44
C LYS A 71 8.08 14.29 -14.64
N GLN A 72 7.95 15.11 -13.59
CA GLN A 72 8.16 16.55 -13.68
C GLN A 72 9.66 16.89 -13.58
N PRO A 73 10.09 18.07 -14.04
CA PRO A 73 11.48 18.49 -13.84
C PRO A 73 11.94 18.42 -12.39
N SER A 74 11.07 18.74 -11.44
CA SER A 74 11.36 18.64 -10.00
C SER A 74 11.57 17.20 -9.53
N GLY A 75 11.04 16.22 -10.26
CA GLY A 75 11.16 14.79 -9.96
C GLY A 75 12.42 14.13 -10.52
N LYS A 76 13.23 14.87 -11.28
CA LYS A 76 14.43 14.32 -11.94
C LYS A 76 15.33 13.56 -10.96
N VAL A 77 15.53 14.07 -9.76
CA VAL A 77 16.38 13.41 -8.75
C VAL A 77 15.85 12.00 -8.41
N GLY A 78 14.55 11.84 -8.31
CA GLY A 78 13.92 10.53 -8.06
C GLY A 78 13.99 9.63 -9.30
N TYR A 79 13.75 10.19 -10.47
CA TYR A 79 13.83 9.46 -11.73
C TYR A 79 15.24 8.92 -11.97
N ASP A 80 16.26 9.78 -11.81
CA ASP A 80 17.67 9.39 -11.96
C ASP A 80 18.07 8.31 -10.93
N TYR A 81 17.53 8.41 -9.70
CA TYR A 81 17.75 7.37 -8.69
C TYR A 81 17.26 6.00 -9.20
N PHE A 82 16.05 5.95 -9.77
CA PHE A 82 15.51 4.69 -10.29
C PHE A 82 16.27 4.21 -11.53
N LYS A 83 16.58 5.10 -12.47
CA LYS A 83 17.20 4.75 -13.76
C LYS A 83 18.70 4.46 -13.64
N GLU A 84 19.43 5.37 -13.02
CA GLU A 84 20.91 5.31 -13.01
C GLU A 84 21.43 4.48 -11.83
N LYS A 85 20.89 4.74 -10.63
CA LYS A 85 21.39 4.09 -9.41
C LYS A 85 20.78 2.69 -9.22
N ARG A 86 19.52 2.50 -9.57
CA ARG A 86 18.82 1.20 -9.42
C ARG A 86 18.64 0.43 -10.73
N ARG A 87 18.92 1.06 -11.86
CA ARG A 87 18.88 0.46 -13.21
C ARG A 87 17.50 -0.12 -13.58
N LEU A 88 16.44 0.51 -13.06
CA LEU A 88 15.09 0.07 -13.36
C LEU A 88 14.65 0.59 -14.74
N THR A 89 13.88 -0.21 -15.46
CA THR A 89 13.29 0.21 -16.74
C THR A 89 12.07 1.08 -16.49
N ASP A 90 11.63 1.82 -17.51
CA ASP A 90 10.40 2.62 -17.43
C ASP A 90 9.17 1.73 -17.24
N ASP A 91 9.20 0.54 -17.83
CA ASP A 91 8.13 -0.45 -17.63
C ASP A 91 8.07 -0.89 -16.16
N THR A 92 9.22 -1.13 -15.54
CA THR A 92 9.28 -1.48 -14.12
C THR A 92 8.74 -0.34 -13.25
N ILE A 93 9.18 0.90 -13.52
CA ILE A 93 8.70 2.10 -12.79
C ILE A 93 7.18 2.21 -12.90
N ARG A 94 6.65 2.00 -14.11
CA ARG A 94 5.20 2.05 -14.36
C ARG A 94 4.47 0.88 -13.69
N HIS A 95 5.01 -0.33 -13.81
CA HIS A 95 4.38 -1.55 -13.27
C HIS A 95 4.19 -1.47 -11.75
N PHE A 96 5.20 -0.97 -11.04
CA PHE A 96 5.15 -0.80 -9.59
C PHE A 96 4.56 0.54 -9.15
N GLY A 97 4.21 1.42 -10.08
CA GLY A 97 3.67 2.74 -9.77
C GLY A 97 4.62 3.63 -8.98
N LEU A 98 5.93 3.48 -9.21
CA LEU A 98 6.95 4.19 -8.43
C LEU A 98 6.82 5.70 -8.66
N GLY A 99 7.00 6.49 -7.61
CA GLY A 99 6.76 7.91 -7.66
C GLY A 99 7.84 8.74 -6.94
N TYR A 100 7.54 10.02 -6.82
CA TYR A 100 8.40 10.96 -6.10
C TYR A 100 7.55 11.98 -5.36
N SER A 101 7.88 12.20 -4.10
CA SER A 101 7.33 13.29 -3.31
C SER A 101 8.36 14.43 -3.29
N SER A 102 7.94 15.60 -3.70
CA SER A 102 8.81 16.74 -3.96
C SER A 102 9.41 17.34 -2.67
N LYS A 103 10.22 18.39 -2.84
CA LYS A 103 10.76 19.17 -1.72
C LYS A 103 9.81 20.24 -1.22
N VAL A 104 8.64 20.38 -1.84
CA VAL A 104 7.60 21.30 -1.36
C VAL A 104 6.90 20.63 -0.18
N PRO A 105 6.80 21.29 0.97
CA PRO A 105 6.36 20.60 2.19
C PRO A 105 4.87 20.24 2.26
N ASP A 106 4.05 20.78 1.36
CA ASP A 106 2.59 20.64 1.42
C ASP A 106 1.95 20.42 0.03
N ASP A 107 2.72 19.92 -0.95
CA ASP A 107 2.23 19.72 -2.33
C ASP A 107 1.05 18.76 -2.39
N LEU A 108 1.19 17.59 -1.76
CA LEU A 108 0.13 16.58 -1.75
C LEU A 108 -1.07 17.08 -0.93
N TYR A 109 -0.81 17.74 0.20
CA TYR A 109 -1.89 18.28 1.04
C TYR A 109 -2.75 19.26 0.22
N ARG A 110 -2.13 20.24 -0.45
CA ARG A 110 -2.86 21.21 -1.26
C ARG A 110 -3.64 20.54 -2.40
N TYR A 111 -3.02 19.50 -3.00
CA TYR A 111 -3.70 18.72 -4.03
C TYR A 111 -4.96 18.04 -3.47
N MET A 112 -4.86 17.41 -2.30
CA MET A 112 -6.02 16.74 -1.68
C MET A 112 -7.11 17.73 -1.27
N ARG A 113 -6.71 18.91 -0.75
CA ARG A 113 -7.67 19.98 -0.43
C ARG A 113 -8.40 20.45 -1.68
N SER A 114 -7.71 20.58 -2.81
CA SER A 114 -8.34 20.96 -4.09
C SER A 114 -9.34 19.92 -4.61
N LYS A 115 -9.20 18.65 -4.14
CA LYS A 115 -10.15 17.57 -4.44
C LYS A 115 -11.34 17.54 -3.48
N GLY A 116 -11.38 18.45 -2.50
CA GLY A 116 -12.50 18.57 -1.57
C GLY A 116 -12.37 17.80 -0.26
N TYR A 117 -11.24 17.12 -0.02
CA TYR A 117 -11.05 16.38 1.24
C TYR A 117 -10.73 17.35 2.38
N ASN A 118 -11.42 17.19 3.50
CA ASN A 118 -11.20 18.01 4.70
C ASN A 118 -10.10 17.40 5.58
N ASP A 119 -9.66 18.17 6.56
CA ASP A 119 -8.55 17.79 7.43
C ASP A 119 -8.85 16.55 8.27
N ASP A 120 -10.11 16.36 8.68
CA ASP A 120 -10.48 15.22 9.53
C ASP A 120 -10.24 13.91 8.79
N ILE A 121 -10.64 13.81 7.52
CA ILE A 121 -10.39 12.61 6.73
C ILE A 121 -8.90 12.49 6.38
N LEU A 122 -8.22 13.60 6.10
CA LEU A 122 -6.79 13.57 5.73
C LEU A 122 -5.92 13.08 6.90
N LYS A 123 -6.27 13.40 8.15
CA LYS A 123 -5.57 12.88 9.35
C LYS A 123 -5.60 11.36 9.43
N GLU A 124 -6.70 10.74 8.97
CA GLU A 124 -6.86 9.28 9.02
C GLU A 124 -5.99 8.53 7.99
N THR A 125 -5.44 9.24 6.99
CA THR A 125 -4.68 8.61 5.90
C THR A 125 -3.25 8.21 6.29
N GLY A 126 -2.68 8.87 7.30
CA GLY A 126 -1.26 8.73 7.64
C GLY A 126 -0.31 9.36 6.63
N LEU A 127 -0.80 10.18 5.70
CA LEU A 127 0.00 10.88 4.68
C LEU A 127 0.45 12.27 5.11
N PHE A 128 -0.16 12.80 6.16
CA PHE A 128 0.02 14.20 6.55
C PHE A 128 0.26 14.34 8.06
N PHE A 129 0.96 15.40 8.41
CA PHE A 129 0.96 15.97 9.76
C PHE A 129 0.06 17.20 9.71
N ILE A 130 -1.01 17.21 10.49
CA ILE A 130 -1.98 18.31 10.52
C ILE A 130 -2.20 18.69 11.98
N ASP A 131 -1.79 19.88 12.35
CA ASP A 131 -1.90 20.41 13.72
C ASP A 131 -2.28 21.90 13.68
N GLU A 132 -2.26 22.57 14.83
CA GLU A 132 -2.62 23.99 14.97
C GLU A 132 -1.69 24.93 14.17
N ARG A 133 -0.49 24.46 13.82
CA ARG A 133 0.50 25.25 13.08
C ARG A 133 0.32 25.11 11.57
N GLY A 134 -0.55 24.20 11.14
CA GLY A 134 -0.83 23.98 9.73
C GLY A 134 -0.70 22.51 9.32
N ALA A 135 -0.55 22.30 8.02
CA ALA A 135 -0.47 20.96 7.46
C ALA A 135 0.80 20.80 6.61
N ARG A 136 1.38 19.61 6.66
CA ARG A 136 2.54 19.27 5.84
C ARG A 136 2.50 17.79 5.47
N ASP A 137 3.12 17.49 4.34
CA ASP A 137 3.23 16.13 3.83
C ASP A 137 4.20 15.31 4.70
N LYS A 138 3.81 14.08 5.00
CA LYS A 138 4.66 13.17 5.78
C LYS A 138 5.88 12.70 4.98
N PHE A 139 5.67 12.46 3.69
CA PHE A 139 6.75 12.04 2.78
C PHE A 139 7.27 13.29 2.06
N TRP A 140 8.48 13.70 2.38
CA TRP A 140 9.12 14.89 1.85
C TRP A 140 10.45 14.51 1.23
N ASN A 141 10.69 14.93 -0.02
CA ASN A 141 11.92 14.64 -0.77
C ASN A 141 12.23 13.14 -0.79
N ARG A 142 11.24 12.31 -1.21
CA ARG A 142 11.39 10.85 -1.19
C ARG A 142 10.95 10.22 -2.51
N VAL A 143 11.69 9.20 -2.96
CA VAL A 143 11.14 8.27 -3.95
C VAL A 143 10.12 7.39 -3.24
N MET A 144 8.99 7.12 -3.92
CA MET A 144 7.80 6.53 -3.31
C MET A 144 7.52 5.15 -3.89
N PHE A 145 7.16 4.24 -3.00
CA PHE A 145 6.81 2.85 -3.30
C PHE A 145 5.37 2.62 -2.80
N PRO A 146 4.37 2.63 -3.71
CA PRO A 146 2.99 2.32 -3.27
C PRO A 146 2.91 0.88 -2.77
N ILE A 147 2.29 0.70 -1.61
CA ILE A 147 2.04 -0.63 -1.02
C ILE A 147 0.63 -1.03 -1.42
N LEU A 148 0.53 -2.16 -2.10
CA LEU A 148 -0.75 -2.67 -2.62
C LEU A 148 -1.23 -3.85 -1.78
N ASP A 149 -2.53 -3.93 -1.57
CA ASP A 149 -3.15 -5.14 -1.00
C ASP A 149 -3.29 -6.22 -2.09
N VAL A 150 -3.81 -7.38 -1.71
CA VAL A 150 -3.98 -8.52 -2.63
C VAL A 150 -4.94 -8.21 -3.79
N ASN A 151 -5.74 -7.16 -3.68
CA ASN A 151 -6.69 -6.70 -4.71
C ASN A 151 -6.14 -5.52 -5.53
N ASN A 152 -4.85 -5.24 -5.44
CA ASN A 152 -4.17 -4.13 -6.14
C ASN A 152 -4.67 -2.74 -5.73
N ARG A 153 -5.25 -2.59 -4.53
CA ARG A 153 -5.64 -1.29 -3.99
C ARG A 153 -4.48 -0.70 -3.19
N VAL A 154 -4.21 0.59 -3.35
CA VAL A 154 -3.11 1.25 -2.62
C VAL A 154 -3.52 1.46 -1.17
N ILE A 155 -2.86 0.76 -0.25
CA ILE A 155 -3.18 0.80 1.19
C ILE A 155 -2.18 1.63 2.00
N GLY A 156 -1.02 1.94 1.43
CA GLY A 156 0.01 2.73 2.10
C GLY A 156 1.21 2.99 1.19
N PHE A 157 2.26 3.49 1.77
CA PHE A 157 3.46 3.87 1.02
C PHE A 157 4.73 3.61 1.83
N GLY A 158 5.78 3.22 1.12
CA GLY A 158 7.15 3.36 1.57
C GLY A 158 7.81 4.54 0.88
N GLY A 159 8.72 5.22 1.55
CA GLY A 159 9.44 6.33 0.96
C GLY A 159 10.91 6.32 1.34
N ARG A 160 11.82 6.39 0.35
CA ARG A 160 13.26 6.51 0.59
C ARG A 160 13.69 7.94 0.33
N VAL A 161 14.34 8.54 1.31
CA VAL A 161 14.77 9.95 1.21
C VAL A 161 15.86 10.12 0.13
N MET A 162 15.79 11.23 -0.58
CA MET A 162 16.83 11.65 -1.52
C MET A 162 17.78 12.63 -0.81
N GLY A 163 19.07 12.28 -0.77
CA GLY A 163 20.07 13.02 -0.01
C GLY A 163 20.25 12.44 1.40
N ASP A 164 20.68 13.27 2.34
CA ASP A 164 21.13 12.87 3.67
C ASP A 164 20.05 12.96 4.76
N GLY A 165 18.78 13.03 4.37
CA GLY A 165 17.68 13.11 5.32
C GLY A 165 17.43 11.82 6.10
N GLU A 166 16.87 11.94 7.28
CA GLU A 166 16.51 10.81 8.14
C GLU A 166 14.99 10.76 8.40
N PRO A 167 14.43 9.59 8.60
CA PRO A 167 15.02 8.25 8.42
C PRO A 167 15.23 7.93 6.94
N LYS A 168 16.23 7.11 6.62
CA LYS A 168 16.53 6.70 5.23
C LYS A 168 15.31 6.10 4.55
N TYR A 169 14.59 5.23 5.26
CA TYR A 169 13.29 4.68 4.81
C TYR A 169 12.21 5.05 5.80
N LEU A 170 11.08 5.47 5.29
CA LEU A 170 9.89 5.82 6.07
C LEU A 170 8.69 5.07 5.47
N ASN A 171 7.90 4.43 6.33
CA ASN A 171 6.68 3.74 5.91
C ASN A 171 5.45 4.45 6.46
N SER A 172 4.31 4.30 5.76
CA SER A 172 3.02 4.74 6.30
C SER A 172 2.81 4.16 7.71
N PRO A 173 2.19 4.90 8.62
CA PRO A 173 1.74 4.31 9.89
C PRO A 173 0.61 3.32 9.62
N GLU A 174 0.23 2.57 10.61
CA GLU A 174 -0.98 1.75 10.53
C GLU A 174 -2.21 2.66 10.45
N THR A 175 -3.16 2.26 9.62
CA THR A 175 -4.42 2.98 9.40
C THR A 175 -5.57 1.97 9.33
N LYS A 176 -6.79 2.46 9.13
CA LYS A 176 -7.96 1.58 8.97
C LYS A 176 -7.89 0.69 7.72
N ILE A 177 -6.98 1.00 6.77
CA ILE A 177 -6.79 0.22 5.55
C ILE A 177 -5.41 -0.43 5.46
N PHE A 178 -4.51 -0.18 6.41
CA PHE A 178 -3.13 -0.67 6.34
C PHE A 178 -2.68 -1.23 7.69
N ASP A 179 -2.50 -2.53 7.74
CA ASP A 179 -1.91 -3.25 8.87
C ASP A 179 -0.60 -3.87 8.39
N LYS A 180 0.52 -3.40 8.93
CA LYS A 180 1.86 -3.86 8.54
C LYS A 180 2.09 -5.33 8.81
N SER A 181 1.47 -5.87 9.86
CA SER A 181 1.66 -7.27 10.23
C SER A 181 1.00 -8.25 9.26
N ARG A 182 0.05 -7.76 8.45
CA ARG A 182 -0.78 -8.57 7.54
C ARG A 182 -0.48 -8.30 6.07
N ASN A 183 0.44 -7.40 5.75
CA ASN A 183 0.70 -7.00 4.36
C ASN A 183 2.19 -7.10 4.06
N LEU A 184 2.49 -7.77 2.96
CA LEU A 184 3.84 -7.88 2.41
C LEU A 184 3.89 -7.15 1.07
N TYR A 185 4.93 -6.35 0.88
CA TYR A 185 5.12 -5.63 -0.39
C TYR A 185 5.34 -6.64 -1.52
N GLY A 186 4.55 -6.52 -2.57
CA GLY A 186 4.63 -7.42 -3.73
C GLY A 186 3.77 -8.67 -3.61
N LEU A 187 3.02 -8.85 -2.50
CA LEU A 187 2.17 -10.05 -2.32
C LEU A 187 1.12 -10.16 -3.43
N ASN A 188 0.57 -9.04 -3.88
CA ASN A 188 -0.40 -9.01 -4.98
C ASN A 188 0.15 -9.63 -6.27
N PHE A 189 1.45 -9.48 -6.52
CA PHE A 189 2.12 -10.11 -7.67
C PHE A 189 2.51 -11.56 -7.36
N ALA A 190 3.07 -11.81 -6.17
CA ALA A 190 3.58 -13.12 -5.80
C ALA A 190 2.47 -14.19 -5.74
N ARG A 191 1.28 -13.83 -5.24
CA ARG A 191 0.16 -14.79 -5.09
C ARG A 191 -0.37 -15.34 -6.42
N THR A 192 -0.11 -14.66 -7.53
CA THR A 192 -0.53 -15.15 -8.86
C THR A 192 0.50 -16.11 -9.48
N SER A 193 1.63 -16.30 -8.82
CA SER A 193 2.69 -17.18 -9.29
C SER A 193 2.30 -18.66 -9.13
N ARG A 194 2.75 -19.49 -10.07
CA ARG A 194 2.65 -20.95 -9.98
C ARG A 194 3.93 -21.59 -9.44
N ALA A 195 4.88 -20.75 -8.99
CA ALA A 195 6.14 -21.24 -8.42
C ALA A 195 5.89 -22.01 -7.12
N LYS A 196 6.68 -23.04 -6.89
CA LYS A 196 6.57 -23.90 -5.68
C LYS A 196 7.20 -23.25 -4.45
N TYR A 197 7.80 -22.06 -4.59
CA TYR A 197 8.47 -21.36 -3.51
C TYR A 197 8.29 -19.85 -3.70
N MET A 198 8.45 -19.14 -2.61
CA MET A 198 8.49 -17.67 -2.60
C MET A 198 9.82 -17.23 -2.01
N LEU A 199 10.37 -16.16 -2.55
CA LEU A 199 11.58 -15.53 -2.02
C LEU A 199 11.16 -14.34 -1.15
N ILE A 200 11.72 -14.27 0.05
CA ILE A 200 11.50 -13.15 0.97
C ILE A 200 12.74 -12.26 0.93
N CYS A 201 12.56 -11.00 0.58
CA CYS A 201 13.61 -9.99 0.49
C CYS A 201 13.48 -8.96 1.62
N GLU A 202 14.57 -8.25 1.92
CA GLU A 202 14.58 -7.26 3.01
C GLU A 202 14.16 -5.86 2.59
N GLY A 203 14.11 -5.57 1.28
CA GLY A 203 13.82 -4.21 0.82
C GLY A 203 12.95 -4.11 -0.42
N TYR A 204 12.32 -2.95 -0.58
CA TYR A 204 11.45 -2.65 -1.73
C TYR A 204 12.15 -2.88 -3.07
N VAL A 205 13.37 -2.37 -3.19
CA VAL A 205 14.11 -2.45 -4.46
C VAL A 205 14.51 -3.89 -4.76
N ASP A 206 14.79 -4.67 -3.72
CA ASP A 206 15.14 -6.09 -3.89
C ASP A 206 13.95 -6.88 -4.45
N VAL A 207 12.77 -6.62 -3.95
CA VAL A 207 11.52 -7.21 -4.48
C VAL A 207 11.33 -6.80 -5.94
N ILE A 208 11.48 -5.54 -6.22
CA ILE A 208 11.34 -5.02 -7.58
C ILE A 208 12.36 -5.64 -8.55
N UNK A 209 13.43 -5.56 -8.20
CA UNK A 209 14.52 -5.99 -9.06
C UNK A 209 14.45 -7.49 -9.30
N UNK A 210 13.96 -8.26 -8.32
CA UNK A 210 13.85 -9.65 -8.48
C UNK A 210 12.66 -10.04 -9.32
N UNK A 211 11.63 -9.33 -9.22
CA UNK A 211 10.46 -9.58 -9.98
C UNK A 211 10.61 -9.15 -11.43
N UNK A 212 11.28 -8.30 -11.64
CA UNK A 212 11.46 -7.75 -12.94
C UNK A 212 12.67 -8.34 -13.69
N UNK A 213 13.52 -8.64 -12.93
CA UNK A 213 14.76 -9.08 -13.49
C UNK A 213 14.91 -10.57 -13.66
N UNK A 214 14.27 -11.22 -12.88
CA UNK A 214 14.41 -12.64 -12.80
C UNK A 214 13.13 -13.35 -13.11
N ASP A 215 12.04 -12.71 -13.24
CA ASP A 215 10.70 -13.25 -13.28
C ASP A 215 10.36 -14.08 -12.02
N LEU A 216 11.03 -13.78 -10.96
CA LEU A 216 10.81 -14.43 -9.66
C LEU A 216 9.75 -13.63 -8.87
N ARG A 217 8.79 -14.32 -8.30
CA ARG A 217 7.76 -13.71 -7.46
C ARG A 217 8.31 -13.57 -6.04
N THR A 218 8.56 -12.35 -5.63
CA THR A 218 9.23 -12.02 -4.36
C THR A 218 8.34 -11.18 -3.47
N LEU A 219 8.57 -11.31 -2.16
CA LEU A 219 7.86 -10.59 -1.12
C LEU A 219 8.84 -9.83 -0.23
N TRP A 220 8.40 -8.76 0.36
CA TRP A 220 9.14 -8.04 1.39
C TRP A 220 8.31 -7.89 2.65
N HIS A 221 8.95 -8.14 3.78
CA HIS A 221 8.34 -7.99 5.09
C HIS A 221 8.52 -6.54 5.58
N LEU A 222 7.43 -5.83 5.83
CA LEU A 222 7.43 -4.41 6.15
C LEU A 222 8.01 -4.07 7.53
N TRP A 223 8.30 -5.07 8.36
CA TRP A 223 8.76 -4.89 9.75
C TRP A 223 10.24 -5.16 9.96
N GLY A 224 11.02 -5.38 8.90
CA GLY A 224 12.44 -5.73 9.02
C GLY A 224 12.62 -7.25 9.10
N PRO A 225 13.78 -7.74 9.63
CA PRO A 225 14.21 -9.12 9.44
C PRO A 225 13.41 -10.18 10.19
N ARG A 226 12.49 -9.82 11.07
CA ARG A 226 11.72 -10.80 11.85
C ARG A 226 10.29 -10.91 11.36
N LEU A 227 9.93 -12.06 10.82
CA LEU A 227 8.54 -12.38 10.50
C LEU A 227 7.76 -12.54 11.82
N ARG A 228 6.66 -11.86 11.95
CA ARG A 228 5.75 -12.09 13.09
C ARG A 228 5.04 -13.44 12.91
N PRO A 229 4.62 -14.08 14.00
CA PRO A 229 3.92 -15.37 13.89
C PRO A 229 2.72 -15.32 12.93
N SER A 230 2.00 -14.20 12.88
CA SER A 230 0.85 -14.01 12.00
C SER A 230 1.21 -14.02 10.50
N THR A 231 2.47 -13.66 10.15
CA THR A 231 2.91 -13.68 8.75
C THR A 231 3.50 -15.03 8.31
N ARG A 232 3.64 -15.96 9.23
CA ARG A 232 4.16 -17.31 8.93
C ARG A 232 3.09 -18.29 8.44
N CYS A 233 1.84 -17.85 8.36
CA CYS A 233 0.71 -18.72 8.03
C CYS A 233 0.27 -18.64 6.57
N PHE A 234 1.18 -18.28 5.65
CA PHE A 234 0.92 -18.28 4.20
C PHE A 234 1.43 -19.56 3.54
#